data_e384be6bef54d7d3bc13e51ce8f97197
#
_entry.id   e384be6bef54d7d3bc13e51ce8f97197
#
_cell.length_a   1.000
_cell.length_b   1.000
_cell.length_c   1.000
_cell.angle_alpha   90.00
_cell.angle_beta   90.00
_cell.angle_gamma   90.00
#
_symmetry.space_group_name_H-M   'P 1'
#
loop_
_entity.id
_entity.type
_entity.pdbx_description
1 polymer ?
#
loop_
_entity_poly.entity_id
_entity_poly.type
_entity_poly.pdbx_seq_one_letter_code
_entity_poly.pdbx_strand_id
1 'polypeptide(L)'
;MKCLLGIFFSLLFIFAAPAAQVVNVQYIHDLIQQRWNITVPKNELLTNSSVVANMEYLLRAIDVANYKLNGWQTTNYVAGAYATTAAADTVAAQQAVDGLIKFIGFPFKLTTIDTTDSFQFTISAKGTFYVNWGDGTEEVINRTDTNETLYSHTYELAGKYTVELDGKATAYSNGSTTPAISFNNNQNIAYISGSLGQIFSTLANGTQPKFYYTFGNNPNLTGDIPPALFSGVAGKPTKNMFYGTFYGDKNLSGEIPAGLFSGIKGDPMEGVFYRTFENCSGLSGGIPDGLFDGLFGSPARDMFHATFAGCSGLTGNIPSGLFAGISGAPAQRMYNATFSGCSGLTGAIPNALFGRFDGAPQELMFGNTFFSCSGLTGSIPADLFTGITGQPAKRMFEGTFNVCSGLTGALSADLFAGLDGVPVEKMFYNTFAGCSGLSGVLPAGLFAGISGDAAPQMFYRTFYNCSKLTGIEDGVFGELTGTVQNQMFTETFYRNYALTGDSVKSGGKYLYEIWPDATKNYFGGMYSGDTGLSDWANIPSVWK
;
A
#
# COMPACT_ATOMS: atom_id res chain seq x y z
N MET A 1 34.29 19.21 15.20
CA MET A 1 35.35 19.09 16.25
C MET A 1 35.17 20.02 17.43
N LYS A 2 34.91 21.33 17.24
CA LYS A 2 34.65 22.26 18.36
C LYS A 2 33.26 22.11 19.02
N CYS A 3 32.26 21.60 18.34
CA CYS A 3 30.90 21.43 18.92
C CYS A 3 30.80 20.28 19.93
N LEU A 4 31.51 19.16 19.77
CA LEU A 4 31.45 18.05 20.74
C LEU A 4 32.11 18.40 22.08
N LEU A 5 33.23 19.15 22.03
CA LEU A 5 33.90 19.62 23.24
C LEU A 5 33.07 20.70 23.96
N GLY A 6 32.32 21.54 23.21
CA GLY A 6 31.46 22.58 23.81
C GLY A 6 30.26 22.00 24.57
N ILE A 7 29.69 20.89 24.11
CA ILE A 7 28.58 20.21 24.76
C ILE A 7 29.05 19.57 26.10
N PHE A 8 30.27 19.03 26.13
CA PHE A 8 30.80 18.43 27.34
C PHE A 8 31.11 19.45 28.45
N PHE A 9 31.57 20.67 28.12
CA PHE A 9 31.90 21.70 29.09
C PHE A 9 30.69 22.50 29.62
N SER A 10 29.63 22.65 28.82
CA SER A 10 28.40 23.31 29.26
C SER A 10 27.51 22.43 30.16
N LEU A 11 27.68 21.11 30.12
CA LEU A 11 26.98 20.15 31.00
C LEU A 11 27.50 20.11 32.45
N LEU A 12 28.67 20.69 32.72
CA LEU A 12 29.31 20.59 34.03
C LEU A 12 28.94 21.73 35.02
N PHE A 13 28.13 22.74 34.64
CA PHE A 13 27.94 23.95 35.43
C PHE A 13 26.51 24.45 35.59
N ILE A 14 25.50 23.61 35.74
CA ILE A 14 24.16 24.09 36.15
C ILE A 14 23.65 23.35 37.36
N PHE A 15 23.41 24.12 38.41
CA PHE A 15 22.94 23.69 39.73
C PHE A 15 21.41 23.63 39.85
N ALA A 16 20.93 22.64 40.60
CA ALA A 16 19.68 22.53 41.37
C ALA A 16 18.39 21.99 40.67
N ALA A 17 18.13 20.80 41.11
CA ALA A 17 16.93 19.96 41.34
C ALA A 17 15.53 20.45 40.91
N PRO A 18 14.56 19.57 40.52
CA PRO A 18 14.05 18.48 41.35
C PRO A 18 13.61 17.19 40.60
N ALA A 19 13.35 16.16 41.39
CA ALA A 19 12.67 14.89 41.10
C ALA A 19 13.28 13.95 40.06
N ALA A 20 13.75 12.79 40.56
CA ALA A 20 14.36 11.70 39.82
C ALA A 20 13.52 11.21 38.62
N GLN A 21 13.93 11.58 37.43
CA GLN A 21 13.58 10.82 36.24
C GLN A 21 14.56 9.64 36.12
N VAL A 22 14.01 8.44 35.92
CA VAL A 22 14.83 7.24 35.69
C VAL A 22 15.40 7.32 34.30
N VAL A 23 16.72 7.50 34.19
CA VAL A 23 17.41 7.46 32.89
C VAL A 23 17.26 6.06 32.29
N ASN A 24 16.64 5.95 31.11
CA ASN A 24 16.48 4.66 30.44
C ASN A 24 17.77 4.32 29.65
N VAL A 25 18.78 3.83 30.37
CA VAL A 25 20.08 3.45 29.80
C VAL A 25 19.93 2.32 28.75
N GLN A 26 18.98 1.41 28.94
CA GLN A 26 18.71 0.35 27.99
C GLN A 26 18.23 0.93 26.65
N TYR A 27 17.39 1.95 26.69
CA TYR A 27 16.93 2.63 25.48
C TYR A 27 18.09 3.23 24.67
N ILE A 28 19.04 3.88 25.33
CA ILE A 28 20.21 4.47 24.66
C ILE A 28 21.15 3.40 24.11
N HIS A 29 21.37 2.33 24.86
CA HIS A 29 22.13 1.18 24.38
C HIS A 29 21.53 0.62 23.08
N ASP A 30 20.22 0.34 23.10
CA ASP A 30 19.51 -0.20 21.95
C ASP A 30 19.54 0.76 20.76
N LEU A 31 19.45 2.07 21.01
CA LEU A 31 19.52 3.12 20.00
C LEU A 31 20.90 3.15 19.31
N ILE A 32 21.99 3.07 20.06
CA ILE A 32 23.37 3.02 19.52
C ILE A 32 23.57 1.77 18.68
N GLN A 33 23.16 0.61 19.17
CA GLN A 33 23.25 -0.63 18.42
C GLN A 33 22.46 -0.59 17.11
N GLN A 34 21.24 -0.08 17.16
CA GLN A 34 20.30 -0.09 16.05
C GLN A 34 20.68 0.90 14.95
N ARG A 35 21.13 2.12 15.31
CA ARG A 35 21.44 3.16 14.33
C ARG A 35 22.80 3.03 13.67
N TRP A 36 23.76 2.56 14.42
CA TRP A 36 25.16 2.54 13.92
C TRP A 36 25.71 1.15 13.71
N ASN A 37 24.90 0.12 13.96
CA ASN A 37 25.36 -1.27 13.96
C ASN A 37 26.65 -1.47 14.81
N ILE A 38 26.71 -0.73 15.91
CA ILE A 38 27.82 -0.76 16.86
C ILE A 38 27.42 -1.63 18.04
N THR A 39 28.13 -2.73 18.25
CA THR A 39 27.97 -3.55 19.45
C THR A 39 28.61 -2.82 20.62
N VAL A 40 27.79 -2.28 21.50
CA VAL A 40 28.22 -1.77 22.81
C VAL A 40 28.15 -2.94 23.79
N PRO A 41 29.27 -3.31 24.43
CA PRO A 41 29.25 -4.41 25.38
C PRO A 41 28.23 -4.17 26.50
N LYS A 42 27.30 -5.11 26.66
CA LYS A 42 26.34 -5.08 27.78
C LYS A 42 27.12 -5.27 29.07
N ASN A 43 27.11 -4.26 29.91
CA ASN A 43 27.67 -4.37 31.23
C ASN A 43 26.57 -4.82 32.21
N GLU A 44 26.89 -5.73 33.14
CA GLU A 44 25.97 -6.18 34.19
C GLU A 44 25.39 -5.02 35.04
N LEU A 45 26.03 -3.86 34.98
CA LEU A 45 25.63 -2.62 35.64
C LEU A 45 24.33 -2.00 35.06
N LEU A 46 23.88 -2.38 33.86
CA LEU A 46 22.61 -1.90 33.29
C LEU A 46 21.37 -2.29 34.08
N THR A 47 21.48 -3.33 34.91
CA THR A 47 20.41 -3.80 35.79
C THR A 47 20.48 -3.15 37.18
N ASN A 48 21.55 -2.40 37.46
CA ASN A 48 21.76 -1.75 38.73
C ASN A 48 21.24 -0.32 38.72
N SER A 49 20.45 0.07 39.71
CA SER A 49 19.89 1.41 39.89
C SER A 49 20.89 2.50 40.25
N SER A 50 22.19 2.21 40.26
CA SER A 50 23.23 3.19 40.53
C SER A 50 23.36 4.20 39.39
N VAL A 51 23.11 5.47 39.66
CA VAL A 51 23.22 6.57 38.69
C VAL A 51 24.65 6.71 38.20
N VAL A 52 25.66 6.53 39.06
CA VAL A 52 27.09 6.61 38.69
C VAL A 52 27.47 5.53 37.67
N ALA A 53 27.04 4.28 37.87
CA ALA A 53 27.31 3.20 36.94
C ALA A 53 26.63 3.41 35.58
N ASN A 54 25.42 3.96 35.58
CA ASN A 54 24.71 4.30 34.35
C ASN A 54 25.40 5.44 33.59
N MET A 55 25.93 6.45 34.27
CA MET A 55 26.69 7.53 33.69
C MET A 55 27.98 7.03 33.04
N GLU A 56 28.74 6.19 33.75
CA GLU A 56 29.96 5.58 33.20
C GLU A 56 29.67 4.76 31.92
N TYR A 57 28.57 4.02 31.92
CA TYR A 57 28.13 3.26 30.76
C TYR A 57 27.82 4.16 29.57
N LEU A 58 27.07 5.25 29.80
CA LEU A 58 26.73 6.22 28.75
C LEU A 58 27.95 6.88 28.13
N LEU A 59 28.91 7.27 28.97
CA LEU A 59 30.18 7.87 28.50
C LEU A 59 30.99 6.89 27.67
N ARG A 60 31.07 5.62 28.07
CA ARG A 60 31.69 4.57 27.23
C ARG A 60 30.96 4.36 25.90
N ALA A 61 29.64 4.39 25.92
CA ALA A 61 28.83 4.27 24.70
C ALA A 61 29.11 5.42 23.74
N ILE A 62 29.22 6.65 24.23
CA ILE A 62 29.59 7.84 23.45
C ILE A 62 30.99 7.69 22.85
N ASP A 63 31.97 7.24 23.64
CA ASP A 63 33.35 7.04 23.15
C ASP A 63 33.43 5.96 22.09
N VAL A 64 32.74 4.84 22.27
CA VAL A 64 32.64 3.77 21.24
C VAL A 64 32.02 4.30 19.96
N ALA A 65 30.94 5.08 20.07
CA ALA A 65 30.28 5.68 18.93
C ALA A 65 31.21 6.67 18.18
N ASN A 66 31.91 7.54 18.90
CA ASN A 66 32.87 8.48 18.32
C ASN A 66 34.02 7.76 17.62
N TYR A 67 34.57 6.70 18.23
CA TYR A 67 35.63 5.89 17.63
C TYR A 67 35.17 5.25 16.30
N LYS A 68 33.99 4.66 16.29
CA LYS A 68 33.44 4.01 15.10
C LYS A 68 33.12 4.98 13.98
N LEU A 69 32.60 6.17 14.31
CA LEU A 69 32.19 7.19 13.34
C LEU A 69 33.37 8.01 12.82
N ASN A 70 34.33 8.33 13.66
CA ASN A 70 35.39 9.30 13.40
C ASN A 70 36.80 8.70 13.41
N GLY A 71 36.95 7.42 13.75
CA GLY A 71 38.23 6.72 13.81
C GLY A 71 39.15 7.14 14.96
N TRP A 72 38.62 7.81 15.99
CA TRP A 72 39.40 8.26 17.14
C TRP A 72 38.59 8.18 18.45
N GLN A 73 39.29 7.98 19.57
CA GLN A 73 38.71 7.97 20.92
C GLN A 73 38.82 9.37 21.56
N THR A 74 37.74 9.81 22.21
CA THR A 74 37.84 10.92 23.15
C THR A 74 38.35 10.39 24.47
N THR A 75 39.61 10.58 24.74
CA THR A 75 40.34 9.95 25.86
C THR A 75 40.10 10.61 27.26
N ASN A 76 39.01 11.27 27.45
CA ASN A 76 38.75 12.01 28.71
C ASN A 76 37.86 11.27 29.72
N TYR A 77 37.55 9.99 29.47
CA TYR A 77 36.87 9.19 30.45
C TYR A 77 37.90 8.72 31.52
N VAL A 78 37.72 9.20 32.75
CA VAL A 78 38.48 8.70 33.91
C VAL A 78 37.49 7.92 34.80
N ALA A 79 37.71 6.62 34.96
CA ALA A 79 36.88 5.79 35.84
C ALA A 79 36.79 6.39 37.25
N GLY A 80 35.60 6.57 37.77
CA GLY A 80 35.34 7.14 39.07
C GLY A 80 35.34 8.67 39.18
N ALA A 81 35.52 9.41 38.07
CA ALA A 81 35.50 10.88 38.07
C ALA A 81 34.13 11.50 38.41
N TYR A 82 33.06 10.72 38.40
CA TYR A 82 31.69 11.16 38.65
C TYR A 82 31.12 10.65 40.00
N ALA A 83 31.96 10.16 40.87
CA ALA A 83 31.55 9.69 42.21
C ALA A 83 31.27 10.87 43.16
N THR A 84 30.18 11.59 42.90
CA THR A 84 29.66 12.64 43.78
C THR A 84 28.19 12.37 44.13
N THR A 85 27.56 13.18 44.91
CA THR A 85 26.27 12.93 45.57
C THR A 85 25.14 12.50 44.61
N ALA A 86 24.31 11.55 45.00
CA ALA A 86 23.26 10.89 44.19
C ALA A 86 22.29 11.83 43.44
N ALA A 87 22.06 13.05 43.91
CA ALA A 87 21.13 13.99 43.25
C ALA A 87 21.79 14.74 42.08
N ALA A 88 23.06 15.13 42.20
CA ALA A 88 23.82 15.76 41.11
C ALA A 88 24.04 14.77 39.95
N ASP A 89 24.26 13.50 40.28
CA ASP A 89 24.48 12.44 39.29
C ASP A 89 23.25 12.14 38.43
N THR A 90 22.03 12.26 39.00
CA THR A 90 20.80 12.04 38.26
C THR A 90 20.54 13.12 37.21
N VAL A 91 20.78 14.38 37.56
CA VAL A 91 20.64 15.52 36.63
C VAL A 91 21.68 15.43 35.52
N ALA A 92 22.93 15.16 35.89
CA ALA A 92 24.01 15.01 34.90
C ALA A 92 23.79 13.80 33.98
N ALA A 93 23.26 12.69 34.49
CA ALA A 93 22.89 11.54 33.70
C ALA A 93 21.77 11.86 32.71
N GLN A 94 20.72 12.58 33.13
CA GLN A 94 19.65 12.99 32.23
C GLN A 94 20.16 13.93 31.15
N GLN A 95 20.99 14.93 31.52
CA GLN A 95 21.59 15.85 30.54
C GLN A 95 22.50 15.12 29.53
N ALA A 96 23.24 14.08 29.97
CA ALA A 96 24.05 13.26 29.08
C ALA A 96 23.17 12.44 28.09
N VAL A 97 22.02 11.92 28.58
CA VAL A 97 21.03 11.26 27.74
C VAL A 97 20.47 12.22 26.69
N ASP A 98 20.04 13.40 27.10
CA ASP A 98 19.47 14.42 26.21
C ASP A 98 20.52 14.88 25.18
N GLY A 99 21.76 15.07 25.62
CA GLY A 99 22.89 15.39 24.74
C GLY A 99 23.21 14.27 23.75
N LEU A 100 23.09 13.02 24.17
CA LEU A 100 23.29 11.87 23.29
C LEU A 100 22.17 11.71 22.28
N ILE A 101 20.93 11.92 22.66
CA ILE A 101 19.78 11.93 21.75
C ILE A 101 19.98 13.02 20.69
N LYS A 102 20.35 14.22 21.06
CA LYS A 102 20.68 15.30 20.11
C LYS A 102 21.86 14.97 19.20
N PHE A 103 22.89 14.32 19.72
CA PHE A 103 24.06 13.91 18.96
C PHE A 103 23.75 12.81 17.94
N ILE A 104 22.98 11.79 18.33
CA ILE A 104 22.55 10.70 17.46
C ILE A 104 21.58 11.22 16.39
N GLY A 105 20.89 12.31 16.67
CA GLY A 105 19.81 12.88 15.89
C GLY A 105 18.51 12.06 16.00
N PHE A 106 17.40 12.70 15.77
CA PHE A 106 16.10 12.05 15.82
C PHE A 106 15.90 11.09 14.63
N PRO A 107 15.35 9.88 14.85
CA PRO A 107 15.16 8.90 13.79
C PRO A 107 14.15 9.34 12.75
N PHE A 108 13.18 10.16 13.13
CA PHE A 108 12.16 10.69 12.22
C PHE A 108 12.04 12.20 12.32
N LYS A 109 11.95 12.84 11.18
CA LYS A 109 11.79 14.29 11.04
C LYS A 109 10.71 14.61 10.02
N LEU A 110 9.97 15.64 10.29
CA LEU A 110 9.10 16.27 9.31
C LEU A 110 9.39 17.78 9.24
N THR A 111 9.21 18.34 8.07
CA THR A 111 9.36 19.79 7.84
C THR A 111 7.99 20.34 7.51
N THR A 112 7.62 21.45 8.16
CA THR A 112 6.34 22.12 7.92
C THR A 112 6.41 23.05 6.71
N ILE A 113 5.25 23.53 6.24
CA ILE A 113 5.18 24.61 5.25
C ILE A 113 5.62 25.94 5.85
N ASP A 114 5.91 26.93 5.02
CA ASP A 114 6.48 28.23 5.44
C ASP A 114 5.51 29.12 6.23
N THR A 115 4.23 28.77 6.30
CA THR A 115 3.18 29.54 6.98
C THR A 115 2.59 28.82 8.19
N THR A 116 3.29 27.84 8.71
CA THR A 116 2.82 27.05 9.86
C THR A 116 2.85 27.88 11.14
N ASP A 117 1.71 28.06 11.77
CA ASP A 117 1.53 28.72 13.06
C ASP A 117 1.29 27.72 14.20
N SER A 118 0.90 26.52 13.86
CA SER A 118 0.69 25.42 14.82
C SER A 118 0.92 24.08 14.14
N PHE A 119 1.33 23.07 14.91
CA PHE A 119 1.50 21.72 14.42
C PHE A 119 0.90 20.71 15.40
N GLN A 120 0.29 19.65 14.87
CA GLN A 120 -0.33 18.61 15.70
C GLN A 120 -0.21 17.23 15.09
N PHE A 121 -0.23 16.22 15.95
CA PHE A 121 -0.29 14.80 15.60
C PHE A 121 -0.90 13.98 16.74
N THR A 122 -1.31 12.74 16.48
CA THR A 122 -1.80 11.84 17.52
C THR A 122 -0.86 10.66 17.73
N ILE A 123 -0.76 10.18 18.97
CA ILE A 123 -0.08 8.93 19.33
C ILE A 123 -1.09 8.02 20.02
N SER A 124 -1.14 6.74 19.61
CA SER A 124 -1.95 5.69 20.23
C SER A 124 -1.09 4.51 20.70
N ALA A 125 0.16 4.77 21.04
CA ALA A 125 1.10 3.79 21.57
C ALA A 125 1.48 4.13 23.01
N LYS A 126 1.70 3.12 23.84
CA LYS A 126 2.34 3.27 25.15
C LYS A 126 3.86 3.38 24.96
N GLY A 127 4.52 4.20 25.73
CA GLY A 127 5.98 4.38 25.66
C GLY A 127 6.42 5.76 26.08
N THR A 128 7.70 6.04 25.89
CA THR A 128 8.28 7.37 26.09
C THR A 128 8.70 7.90 24.71
N PHE A 129 8.27 9.11 24.39
CA PHE A 129 8.55 9.77 23.12
C PHE A 129 9.15 11.15 23.38
N TYR A 130 10.01 11.59 22.48
CA TYR A 130 10.69 12.88 22.53
C TYR A 130 10.32 13.67 21.30
N VAL A 131 9.95 14.92 21.48
CA VAL A 131 9.59 15.84 20.41
C VAL A 131 10.44 17.09 20.53
N ASN A 132 11.14 17.43 19.45
CA ASN A 132 11.69 18.77 19.24
C ASN A 132 10.79 19.47 18.22
N TRP A 133 10.15 20.56 18.65
CA TRP A 133 9.17 21.27 17.80
C TRP A 133 9.81 22.15 16.72
N GLY A 134 11.14 22.34 16.78
CA GLY A 134 11.91 23.06 15.76
C GLY A 134 12.07 24.56 15.99
N ASP A 135 11.47 25.11 17.04
CA ASP A 135 11.60 26.49 17.50
C ASP A 135 12.49 26.64 18.75
N GLY A 136 13.13 25.54 19.14
CA GLY A 136 13.95 25.44 20.37
C GLY A 136 13.19 24.86 21.55
N THR A 137 11.89 24.61 21.44
CA THR A 137 11.11 23.92 22.47
C THR A 137 11.16 22.41 22.27
N GLU A 138 11.21 21.68 23.38
CA GLU A 138 11.26 20.22 23.43
C GLU A 138 10.22 19.70 24.42
N GLU A 139 9.68 18.52 24.13
CA GLU A 139 8.68 17.87 24.98
C GLU A 139 9.02 16.38 25.18
N VAL A 140 8.85 15.90 26.40
CA VAL A 140 8.92 14.45 26.73
C VAL A 140 7.51 13.95 27.01
N ILE A 141 7.05 13.04 26.15
CA ILE A 141 5.72 12.45 26.21
C ILE A 141 5.81 11.07 26.85
N ASN A 142 5.36 10.93 28.07
CA ASN A 142 5.29 9.65 28.80
C ASN A 142 3.86 9.10 28.73
N ARG A 143 3.66 8.05 27.93
CA ARG A 143 2.35 7.42 27.73
C ARG A 143 2.24 6.11 28.49
N THR A 144 1.20 5.98 29.30
CA THR A 144 0.91 4.77 30.08
C THR A 144 -0.16 3.88 29.48
N ASP A 145 -0.86 4.35 28.43
CA ASP A 145 -1.93 3.64 27.72
C ASP A 145 -1.79 3.73 26.20
N THR A 146 -2.72 3.13 25.47
CA THR A 146 -2.78 3.09 24.01
C THR A 146 -4.00 3.82 23.43
N ASN A 147 -4.64 4.71 24.21
CA ASN A 147 -5.71 5.56 23.73
C ASN A 147 -5.15 6.61 22.76
N GLU A 148 -5.93 6.99 21.76
CA GLU A 148 -5.52 8.06 20.87
C GLU A 148 -5.48 9.40 21.63
N THR A 149 -4.34 10.07 21.57
CA THR A 149 -4.12 11.35 22.25
C THR A 149 -3.49 12.34 21.31
N LEU A 150 -4.08 13.52 21.22
CA LEU A 150 -3.60 14.64 20.42
C LEU A 150 -2.48 15.39 21.16
N TYR A 151 -1.41 15.67 20.44
CA TYR A 151 -0.30 16.55 20.84
C TYR A 151 -0.25 17.72 19.87
N SER A 152 -0.14 18.93 20.39
CA SER A 152 -0.15 20.14 19.59
C SER A 152 0.83 21.17 20.14
N HIS A 153 1.44 21.92 19.25
CA HIS A 153 2.33 23.03 19.54
C HIS A 153 1.92 24.25 18.71
N THR A 154 1.94 25.44 19.34
CA THR A 154 1.67 26.71 18.68
C THR A 154 2.98 27.52 18.65
N TYR A 155 3.37 27.97 17.48
CA TYR A 155 4.56 28.75 17.27
C TYR A 155 4.30 30.25 17.51
N GLU A 156 5.27 30.96 18.08
CA GLU A 156 5.15 32.41 18.28
C GLU A 156 5.06 33.19 16.96
N LEU A 157 5.72 32.68 15.94
CA LEU A 157 5.68 33.23 14.57
C LEU A 157 5.32 32.13 13.60
N ALA A 158 4.48 32.45 12.63
CA ALA A 158 4.23 31.54 11.51
C ALA A 158 5.53 31.37 10.69
N GLY A 159 5.87 30.11 10.34
CA GLY A 159 7.13 29.83 9.68
C GLY A 159 7.29 28.36 9.28
N LYS A 160 8.49 28.06 8.81
CA LYS A 160 8.92 26.71 8.47
C LYS A 160 9.70 26.12 9.62
N TYR A 161 9.23 24.99 10.12
CA TYR A 161 9.82 24.29 11.26
C TYR A 161 10.21 22.87 10.89
N THR A 162 11.25 22.35 11.53
CA THR A 162 11.59 20.92 11.46
C THR A 162 11.23 20.29 12.78
N VAL A 163 10.11 19.57 12.80
CA VAL A 163 9.67 18.79 13.95
C VAL A 163 10.40 17.45 13.93
N GLU A 164 11.04 17.11 15.04
CA GLU A 164 11.85 15.90 15.18
C GLU A 164 11.23 14.98 16.23
N LEU A 165 11.10 13.71 15.93
CA LEU A 165 10.50 12.69 16.79
C LEU A 165 11.51 11.58 17.08
N ASP A 166 11.56 11.17 18.35
CA ASP A 166 12.29 10.01 18.84
C ASP A 166 11.49 9.27 19.91
N GLY A 167 11.98 8.16 20.40
CA GLY A 167 11.37 7.41 21.48
C GLY A 167 11.21 5.93 21.17
N LYS A 168 10.48 5.23 22.02
CA LYS A 168 10.21 3.80 21.84
C LYS A 168 8.83 3.44 22.34
N ALA A 169 8.03 2.88 21.45
CA ALA A 169 6.76 2.26 21.81
C ALA A 169 6.99 0.95 22.58
N THR A 170 6.18 0.71 23.61
CA THR A 170 6.20 -0.50 24.43
C THR A 170 4.90 -1.30 24.38
N ALA A 171 3.82 -0.70 23.85
CA ALA A 171 2.57 -1.38 23.53
C ALA A 171 1.80 -0.60 22.45
N TYR A 172 0.95 -1.31 21.71
CA TYR A 172 0.07 -0.77 20.68
C TYR A 172 -1.38 -1.09 20.97
N SER A 173 -2.29 -0.28 20.41
CA SER A 173 -3.73 -0.54 20.46
C SER A 173 -4.09 -1.81 19.69
N ASN A 174 -5.02 -2.61 20.22
CA ASN A 174 -5.60 -3.76 19.55
C ASN A 174 -6.65 -3.37 18.51
N GLY A 175 -7.11 -2.11 18.49
CA GLY A 175 -8.08 -1.61 17.50
C GLY A 175 -7.56 -1.79 16.07
N SER A 176 -8.41 -2.28 15.15
CA SER A 176 -8.00 -2.56 13.77
C SER A 176 -7.74 -1.31 12.93
N THR A 177 -8.21 -0.15 13.38
CA THR A 177 -8.15 1.15 12.70
C THR A 177 -7.42 2.21 13.51
N THR A 178 -6.72 1.83 14.57
CA THR A 178 -5.99 2.75 15.46
C THR A 178 -4.51 2.75 15.08
N PRO A 179 -3.98 3.83 14.48
CA PRO A 179 -2.55 3.94 14.12
C PRO A 179 -1.69 4.12 15.36
N ALA A 180 -0.43 3.67 15.30
CA ALA A 180 0.53 3.95 16.37
C ALA A 180 0.82 5.45 16.50
N ILE A 181 0.90 6.13 15.38
CA ILE A 181 1.02 7.59 15.23
C ILE A 181 0.23 8.04 14.00
N SER A 182 -0.34 9.23 14.02
CA SER A 182 -1.05 9.79 12.87
C SER A 182 -0.77 11.28 12.68
N PHE A 183 -0.53 11.63 11.42
CA PHE A 183 -0.44 12.97 10.86
C PHE A 183 -1.55 13.19 9.82
N ASN A 184 -2.59 12.38 9.85
CA ASN A 184 -3.68 12.37 8.87
C ASN A 184 -4.38 13.74 8.78
N ASN A 185 -4.72 14.17 7.56
CA ASN A 185 -5.35 15.45 7.26
C ASN A 185 -4.55 16.68 7.75
N ASN A 186 -3.24 16.58 7.88
CA ASN A 186 -2.41 17.70 8.33
C ASN A 186 -2.00 18.57 7.13
N GLN A 187 -2.50 19.81 7.11
CA GLN A 187 -2.21 20.78 6.04
C GLN A 187 -0.80 21.38 6.12
N ASN A 188 -0.09 21.15 7.21
CA ASN A 188 1.17 21.85 7.52
C ASN A 188 2.42 21.02 7.21
N ILE A 189 2.32 19.79 6.69
CA ILE A 189 3.48 18.96 6.38
C ILE A 189 3.95 19.21 4.95
N ALA A 190 5.23 19.57 4.80
CA ALA A 190 5.88 19.75 3.50
C ALA A 190 6.77 18.56 3.14
N TYR A 191 7.55 18.01 4.09
CA TYR A 191 8.50 16.92 3.85
C TYR A 191 8.58 15.98 5.06
N ILE A 192 8.92 14.72 4.78
CA ILE A 192 9.24 13.73 5.80
C ILE A 192 10.61 13.10 5.54
N SER A 193 11.32 12.67 6.58
CA SER A 193 12.60 11.98 6.46
C SER A 193 12.85 11.04 7.64
N GLY A 194 13.75 10.07 7.45
CA GLY A 194 14.13 9.14 8.50
C GLY A 194 13.18 7.97 8.67
N SER A 195 13.00 7.47 9.88
CA SER A 195 12.29 6.22 10.17
C SER A 195 11.33 6.34 11.35
N LEU A 196 10.04 6.18 11.08
CA LEU A 196 9.01 5.94 12.11
C LEU A 196 9.12 4.54 12.71
N GLY A 197 9.56 3.55 11.92
CA GLY A 197 9.69 2.17 12.36
C GLY A 197 10.74 1.97 13.44
N GLN A 198 11.67 2.90 13.64
CA GLN A 198 12.60 2.86 14.77
C GLN A 198 11.92 3.25 16.10
N ILE A 199 10.96 4.17 16.04
CA ILE A 199 10.16 4.62 17.19
C ILE A 199 9.04 3.62 17.49
N PHE A 200 8.33 3.23 16.41
CA PHE A 200 7.18 2.31 16.44
C PHE A 200 7.57 0.98 15.78
N SER A 201 8.49 0.27 16.41
CA SER A 201 9.00 -1.02 15.91
C SER A 201 8.12 -2.20 16.32
N THR A 202 8.32 -3.35 15.67
CA THR A 202 7.77 -4.61 16.18
C THR A 202 8.26 -4.88 17.58
N LEU A 203 7.34 -5.19 18.51
CA LEU A 203 7.70 -5.50 19.89
C LEU A 203 8.32 -6.90 20.01
N ALA A 204 9.06 -7.14 21.09
CA ALA A 204 9.71 -8.44 21.35
C ALA A 204 8.73 -9.63 21.38
N ASN A 205 7.47 -9.40 21.71
CA ASN A 205 6.41 -10.40 21.69
C ASN A 205 5.74 -10.57 20.31
N GLY A 206 6.25 -9.91 19.26
CA GLY A 206 5.70 -9.94 17.91
C GLY A 206 4.53 -9.00 17.65
N THR A 207 4.10 -8.19 18.62
CA THR A 207 3.03 -7.21 18.40
C THR A 207 3.49 -6.13 17.41
N GLN A 208 2.66 -5.86 16.40
CA GLN A 208 2.94 -4.95 15.30
C GLN A 208 2.33 -3.56 15.53
N PRO A 209 3.03 -2.48 15.12
CA PRO A 209 2.40 -1.18 14.93
C PRO A 209 1.43 -1.21 13.76
N LYS A 210 0.52 -0.25 13.69
CA LYS A 210 -0.29 0.04 12.51
C LYS A 210 -0.01 1.47 12.05
N PHE A 211 0.12 1.63 10.74
CA PHE A 211 0.29 2.93 10.09
C PHE A 211 -0.97 3.32 9.29
N TYR A 212 -2.13 3.00 9.90
CA TYR A 212 -3.46 3.26 9.37
C TYR A 212 -3.66 4.77 9.14
N TYR A 213 -3.76 5.20 7.89
CA TYR A 213 -3.84 6.63 7.49
C TYR A 213 -2.77 7.53 8.14
N THR A 214 -1.57 7.01 8.42
CA THR A 214 -0.56 7.78 9.16
C THR A 214 -0.24 9.12 8.50
N PHE A 215 -0.11 9.15 7.16
CA PHE A 215 0.12 10.37 6.38
C PHE A 215 -1.06 10.73 5.47
N GLY A 216 -2.19 10.03 5.54
CA GLY A 216 -3.28 10.22 4.58
C GLY A 216 -3.80 11.67 4.51
N ASN A 217 -4.14 12.13 3.28
CA ASN A 217 -4.71 13.44 3.01
C ASN A 217 -3.84 14.63 3.46
N ASN A 218 -2.55 14.58 3.25
CA ASN A 218 -1.62 15.71 3.49
C ASN A 218 -1.32 16.42 2.15
N PRO A 219 -2.13 17.41 1.74
CA PRO A 219 -2.07 17.97 0.39
C PRO A 219 -0.78 18.74 0.09
N ASN A 220 -0.03 19.15 1.12
CA ASN A 220 1.23 19.87 0.99
C ASN A 220 2.45 18.97 1.14
N LEU A 221 2.25 17.68 1.45
CA LEU A 221 3.35 16.72 1.55
C LEU A 221 3.95 16.48 0.16
N THR A 222 5.23 16.78 0.04
CA THR A 222 6.03 16.67 -1.20
C THR A 222 7.30 15.86 -0.94
N GLY A 223 8.10 15.64 -2.00
CA GLY A 223 9.37 14.91 -1.89
C GLY A 223 9.17 13.39 -1.85
N ASP A 224 10.23 12.69 -1.47
CA ASP A 224 10.32 11.24 -1.57
C ASP A 224 9.80 10.54 -0.32
N ILE A 225 9.32 9.31 -0.46
CA ILE A 225 9.09 8.41 0.68
C ILE A 225 10.47 7.97 1.21
N PRO A 226 10.80 8.19 2.50
CA PRO A 226 12.08 7.77 3.05
C PRO A 226 12.27 6.24 2.94
N PRO A 227 13.39 5.74 2.36
CA PRO A 227 13.60 4.30 2.20
C PRO A 227 13.58 3.50 3.50
N ALA A 228 13.98 4.12 4.60
CA ALA A 228 14.00 3.51 5.93
C ALA A 228 12.74 3.79 6.77
N LEU A 229 11.67 4.35 6.17
CA LEU A 229 10.51 4.85 6.93
C LEU A 229 9.94 3.81 7.90
N PHE A 230 9.86 2.55 7.49
CA PHE A 230 9.37 1.44 8.32
C PHE A 230 10.48 0.49 8.78
N SER A 231 11.74 0.91 8.76
CA SER A 231 12.87 0.13 9.31
C SER A 231 12.62 -0.17 10.80
N GLY A 232 12.77 -1.44 11.20
CA GLY A 232 12.44 -1.89 12.56
C GLY A 232 11.02 -2.50 12.69
N VAL A 233 10.19 -2.39 11.66
CA VAL A 233 8.91 -3.09 11.57
C VAL A 233 9.13 -4.40 10.82
N ALA A 234 8.95 -5.55 11.49
CA ALA A 234 9.33 -6.84 10.94
C ALA A 234 8.40 -7.98 11.39
N GLY A 235 8.29 -9.02 10.55
CA GLY A 235 7.50 -10.22 10.84
C GLY A 235 6.10 -10.18 10.24
N LYS A 236 5.19 -11.01 10.76
CA LYS A 236 3.85 -11.18 10.20
C LYS A 236 3.04 -9.89 10.31
N PRO A 237 2.43 -9.42 9.20
CA PRO A 237 1.60 -8.23 9.25
C PRO A 237 0.35 -8.42 10.13
N THR A 238 -0.24 -7.32 10.55
CA THR A 238 -1.55 -7.30 11.22
C THR A 238 -2.62 -6.69 10.31
N LYS A 239 -3.88 -6.92 10.65
CA LYS A 239 -5.04 -6.35 9.92
C LYS A 239 -4.91 -4.84 9.79
N ASN A 240 -5.13 -4.32 8.55
CA ASN A 240 -5.08 -2.89 8.21
C ASN A 240 -3.75 -2.19 8.53
N MET A 241 -2.62 -2.93 8.54
CA MET A 241 -1.33 -2.41 9.00
C MET A 241 -0.88 -1.14 8.26
N PHE A 242 -1.00 -1.13 6.93
CA PHE A 242 -0.64 0.00 6.07
C PHE A 242 -1.84 0.58 5.30
N TYR A 243 -3.06 0.36 5.83
CA TYR A 243 -4.27 0.86 5.21
C TYR A 243 -4.22 2.38 5.06
N GLY A 244 -4.28 2.89 3.83
CA GLY A 244 -4.33 4.31 3.51
C GLY A 244 -3.14 5.13 4.02
N THR A 245 -1.99 4.50 4.28
CA THR A 245 -0.83 5.18 4.90
C THR A 245 -0.48 6.50 4.22
N PHE A 246 -0.55 6.56 2.87
CA PHE A 246 -0.30 7.77 2.06
C PHE A 246 -1.52 8.17 1.22
N TYR A 247 -2.71 7.72 1.60
CA TYR A 247 -3.94 7.98 0.85
C TYR A 247 -4.14 9.46 0.55
N GLY A 248 -4.24 9.82 -0.73
CA GLY A 248 -4.57 11.18 -1.15
C GLY A 248 -3.41 12.19 -1.12
N ASP A 249 -2.18 11.75 -0.88
CA ASP A 249 -0.98 12.61 -0.87
C ASP A 249 -0.51 12.87 -2.32
N LYS A 250 -1.25 13.71 -3.02
CA LYS A 250 -1.12 13.92 -4.48
C LYS A 250 0.21 14.52 -4.90
N ASN A 251 0.85 15.28 -4.02
CA ASN A 251 2.10 15.99 -4.27
C ASN A 251 3.33 15.21 -3.79
N LEU A 252 3.13 14.06 -3.13
CA LEU A 252 4.21 13.14 -2.80
C LEU A 252 4.86 12.68 -4.11
N SER A 253 6.17 12.87 -4.23
CA SER A 253 6.93 12.66 -5.47
C SER A 253 7.98 11.56 -5.31
N GLY A 254 8.79 11.36 -6.35
CA GLY A 254 9.83 10.35 -6.32
C GLY A 254 9.33 8.91 -6.49
N GLU A 255 10.19 7.96 -6.24
CA GLU A 255 9.90 6.55 -6.42
C GLU A 255 9.42 5.90 -5.12
N ILE A 256 8.63 4.80 -5.24
CA ILE A 256 8.35 3.93 -4.09
C ILE A 256 9.65 3.18 -3.77
N PRO A 257 10.20 3.28 -2.54
CA PRO A 257 11.44 2.59 -2.19
C PRO A 257 11.31 1.06 -2.22
N ALA A 258 12.22 0.37 -2.90
CA ALA A 258 12.18 -1.09 -3.04
C ALA A 258 12.15 -1.83 -1.69
N GLY A 259 12.85 -1.32 -0.68
CA GLY A 259 12.91 -1.92 0.66
C GLY A 259 11.83 -1.47 1.63
N LEU A 260 10.83 -0.66 1.20
CA LEU A 260 9.88 0.00 2.11
C LEU A 260 9.18 -0.98 3.06
N PHE A 261 8.79 -2.16 2.57
CA PHE A 261 8.11 -3.21 3.36
C PHE A 261 8.94 -4.48 3.54
N SER A 262 10.25 -4.42 3.35
CA SER A 262 11.15 -5.60 3.38
C SER A 262 11.17 -6.38 4.71
N GLY A 263 10.80 -5.73 5.80
CA GLY A 263 10.66 -6.37 7.11
C GLY A 263 9.39 -7.22 7.26
N ILE A 264 8.36 -6.96 6.45
CA ILE A 264 7.06 -7.64 6.55
C ILE A 264 7.15 -9.01 5.91
N LYS A 265 6.85 -10.06 6.68
CA LYS A 265 7.00 -11.47 6.24
C LYS A 265 5.87 -12.35 6.77
N GLY A 266 5.36 -13.23 5.92
CA GLY A 266 4.34 -14.22 6.30
C GLY A 266 3.01 -14.03 5.59
N ASP A 267 1.97 -14.72 6.08
CA ASP A 267 0.66 -14.67 5.47
C ASP A 267 0.09 -13.26 5.47
N PRO A 268 -0.45 -12.80 4.35
CA PRO A 268 -1.11 -11.50 4.31
C PRO A 268 -2.33 -11.47 5.24
N MET A 269 -2.65 -10.29 5.73
CA MET A 269 -3.82 -10.06 6.57
C MET A 269 -4.83 -9.15 5.87
N GLU A 270 -6.09 -9.21 6.30
CA GLU A 270 -7.16 -8.38 5.77
C GLU A 270 -6.74 -6.90 5.73
N GLY A 271 -6.89 -6.27 4.55
CA GLY A 271 -6.64 -4.86 4.33
C GLY A 271 -5.19 -4.41 4.57
N VAL A 272 -4.19 -5.31 4.58
CA VAL A 272 -2.80 -4.97 4.95
C VAL A 272 -2.23 -3.81 4.14
N PHE A 273 -2.50 -3.74 2.82
CA PHE A 273 -2.10 -2.65 1.93
C PHE A 273 -3.28 -1.95 1.25
N TYR A 274 -4.47 -2.05 1.83
CA TYR A 274 -5.66 -1.41 1.29
C TYR A 274 -5.43 0.11 1.18
N ARG A 275 -5.54 0.68 -0.04
CA ARG A 275 -5.38 2.11 -0.32
C ARG A 275 -4.05 2.72 0.10
N THR A 276 -2.98 1.92 0.27
CA THR A 276 -1.71 2.43 0.83
C THR A 276 -1.19 3.66 0.09
N PHE A 277 -1.26 3.67 -1.25
CA PHE A 277 -0.84 4.78 -2.11
C PHE A 277 -1.99 5.34 -2.95
N GLU A 278 -3.24 5.04 -2.63
CA GLU A 278 -4.36 5.50 -3.45
C GLU A 278 -4.36 7.02 -3.60
N ASN A 279 -4.47 7.48 -4.87
CA ASN A 279 -4.43 8.90 -5.26
C ASN A 279 -3.10 9.62 -4.98
N CYS A 280 -1.97 8.92 -4.85
CA CYS A 280 -0.65 9.52 -4.84
C CYS A 280 -0.19 9.78 -6.29
N SER A 281 -0.85 10.69 -7.00
CA SER A 281 -0.65 10.93 -8.43
C SER A 281 0.72 11.53 -8.79
N GLY A 282 1.44 12.10 -7.81
CA GLY A 282 2.79 12.65 -7.97
C GLY A 282 3.91 11.62 -7.89
N LEU A 283 3.65 10.41 -7.36
CA LEU A 283 4.64 9.33 -7.33
C LEU A 283 5.08 9.02 -8.77
N SER A 284 6.39 8.87 -8.96
CA SER A 284 7.04 8.63 -10.25
C SER A 284 7.86 7.34 -10.23
N GLY A 285 8.53 7.03 -11.34
CA GLY A 285 9.28 5.78 -11.44
C GLY A 285 8.39 4.55 -11.53
N GLY A 286 9.00 3.37 -11.44
CA GLY A 286 8.29 2.08 -11.49
C GLY A 286 7.80 1.60 -10.12
N ILE A 287 6.88 0.66 -10.13
CA ILE A 287 6.64 -0.18 -8.95
C ILE A 287 7.90 -1.03 -8.75
N PRO A 288 8.57 -0.98 -7.58
CA PRO A 288 9.83 -1.68 -7.43
C PRO A 288 9.68 -3.20 -7.39
N ASP A 289 10.64 -3.90 -7.97
CA ASP A 289 10.76 -5.34 -7.81
C ASP A 289 10.88 -5.68 -6.31
N GLY A 290 10.23 -6.77 -5.90
CA GLY A 290 10.32 -7.27 -4.54
C GLY A 290 9.58 -6.47 -3.47
N LEU A 291 8.76 -5.47 -3.84
CA LEU A 291 8.03 -4.64 -2.86
C LEU A 291 7.25 -5.46 -1.84
N PHE A 292 6.70 -6.61 -2.24
CA PHE A 292 5.90 -7.50 -1.40
C PHE A 292 6.49 -8.92 -1.26
N ASP A 293 7.76 -9.12 -1.56
CA ASP A 293 8.42 -10.45 -1.55
C ASP A 293 8.37 -11.18 -0.20
N GLY A 294 8.19 -10.45 0.88
CA GLY A 294 8.04 -11.03 2.21
C GLY A 294 6.67 -11.69 2.45
N LEU A 295 5.67 -11.39 1.63
CA LEU A 295 4.34 -11.98 1.77
C LEU A 295 4.27 -13.33 1.04
N PHE A 296 3.74 -14.32 1.70
CA PHE A 296 3.51 -15.65 1.12
C PHE A 296 2.31 -16.32 1.77
N GLY A 297 1.73 -17.30 1.05
CA GLY A 297 0.57 -18.08 1.54
C GLY A 297 -0.76 -17.56 1.05
N SER A 298 -1.83 -17.88 1.77
CA SER A 298 -3.20 -17.64 1.31
C SER A 298 -3.55 -16.15 1.29
N PRO A 299 -4.21 -15.69 0.22
CA PRO A 299 -4.68 -14.31 0.13
C PRO A 299 -5.69 -13.99 1.24
N ALA A 300 -5.72 -12.73 1.63
CA ALA A 300 -6.69 -12.21 2.57
C ALA A 300 -7.63 -11.19 1.89
N ARG A 301 -8.82 -11.03 2.46
CA ARG A 301 -9.81 -10.05 2.01
C ARG A 301 -9.18 -8.65 1.94
N ASP A 302 -9.47 -7.92 0.84
CA ASP A 302 -9.02 -6.53 0.64
C ASP A 302 -7.50 -6.30 0.73
N MET A 303 -6.64 -7.34 0.70
CA MET A 303 -5.21 -7.19 1.01
C MET A 303 -4.46 -6.19 0.13
N PHE A 304 -4.78 -6.11 -1.16
CA PHE A 304 -4.22 -5.15 -2.14
C PHE A 304 -5.29 -4.27 -2.79
N HIS A 305 -6.48 -4.19 -2.20
CA HIS A 305 -7.56 -3.38 -2.74
C HIS A 305 -7.10 -1.92 -2.86
N ALA A 306 -7.16 -1.38 -4.08
CA ALA A 306 -6.79 0.00 -4.41
C ALA A 306 -5.38 0.44 -3.96
N THR A 307 -4.43 -0.51 -3.80
CA THR A 307 -3.08 -0.19 -3.27
C THR A 307 -2.42 0.95 -4.04
N PHE A 308 -2.49 0.95 -5.38
CA PHE A 308 -1.90 1.97 -6.25
C PHE A 308 -2.97 2.77 -7.03
N ALA A 309 -4.25 2.65 -6.68
CA ALA A 309 -5.31 3.30 -7.44
C ALA A 309 -5.08 4.81 -7.55
N GLY A 310 -5.20 5.37 -8.76
CA GLY A 310 -5.00 6.79 -9.02
C GLY A 310 -3.54 7.28 -8.99
N CYS A 311 -2.55 6.38 -8.91
CA CYS A 311 -1.13 6.72 -9.02
C CYS A 311 -0.75 6.92 -10.51
N SER A 312 -1.30 7.94 -11.14
CA SER A 312 -1.14 8.20 -12.58
C SER A 312 0.28 8.56 -13.01
N GLY A 313 1.12 9.00 -12.07
CA GLY A 313 2.53 9.34 -12.31
C GLY A 313 3.48 8.13 -12.30
N LEU A 314 3.05 6.97 -11.79
CA LEU A 314 3.84 5.73 -11.87
C LEU A 314 4.06 5.34 -13.33
N THR A 315 5.29 4.95 -13.66
CA THR A 315 5.74 4.62 -15.02
C THR A 315 6.38 3.24 -15.07
N GLY A 316 6.80 2.79 -16.26
CA GLY A 316 7.46 1.49 -16.41
C GLY A 316 6.51 0.30 -16.30
N ASN A 317 7.08 -0.87 -16.20
CA ASN A 317 6.33 -2.14 -16.22
C ASN A 317 5.83 -2.51 -14.83
N ILE A 318 4.74 -3.28 -14.77
CA ILE A 318 4.36 -4.00 -13.55
C ILE A 318 5.38 -5.13 -13.34
N PRO A 319 6.00 -5.27 -12.15
CA PRO A 319 6.95 -6.35 -11.90
C PRO A 319 6.30 -7.74 -11.98
N SER A 320 6.92 -8.67 -12.69
CA SER A 320 6.38 -10.03 -12.85
C SER A 320 6.31 -10.82 -11.54
N GLY A 321 7.17 -10.50 -10.58
CA GLY A 321 7.22 -11.14 -9.25
C GLY A 321 6.36 -10.46 -8.19
N LEU A 322 5.66 -9.36 -8.50
CA LEU A 322 5.03 -8.49 -7.49
C LEU A 322 4.15 -9.24 -6.47
N PHE A 323 3.43 -10.28 -6.92
CA PHE A 323 2.54 -11.09 -6.07
C PHE A 323 2.91 -12.58 -6.05
N ALA A 324 4.14 -12.94 -6.44
CA ALA A 324 4.55 -14.34 -6.64
C ALA A 324 4.44 -15.23 -5.39
N GLY A 325 4.55 -14.66 -4.20
CA GLY A 325 4.40 -15.39 -2.93
C GLY A 325 2.96 -15.73 -2.56
N ILE A 326 1.96 -15.11 -3.21
CA ILE A 326 0.55 -15.29 -2.88
C ILE A 326 -0.01 -16.52 -3.61
N SER A 327 -0.57 -17.47 -2.86
CA SER A 327 -1.10 -18.71 -3.40
C SER A 327 -2.19 -19.30 -2.51
N GLY A 328 -3.02 -20.22 -3.07
CA GLY A 328 -4.11 -20.86 -2.34
C GLY A 328 -5.49 -20.32 -2.67
N ALA A 329 -6.46 -20.49 -1.77
CA ALA A 329 -7.85 -20.12 -2.03
C ALA A 329 -8.04 -18.62 -2.22
N PRO A 330 -8.73 -18.17 -3.28
CA PRO A 330 -9.01 -16.76 -3.52
C PRO A 330 -9.78 -16.09 -2.38
N ALA A 331 -9.54 -14.77 -2.21
CA ALA A 331 -10.25 -13.96 -1.22
C ALA A 331 -11.03 -12.81 -1.85
N GLN A 332 -12.11 -12.38 -1.19
CA GLN A 332 -12.97 -11.28 -1.64
C GLN A 332 -12.16 -10.00 -1.80
N ARG A 333 -12.34 -9.30 -2.95
CA ARG A 333 -11.72 -8.01 -3.29
C ARG A 333 -10.21 -7.94 -3.16
N MET A 334 -9.50 -9.08 -3.16
CA MET A 334 -8.06 -9.10 -2.87
C MET A 334 -7.21 -8.24 -3.82
N TYR A 335 -7.61 -8.11 -5.10
CA TYR A 335 -6.96 -7.25 -6.11
C TYR A 335 -7.89 -6.19 -6.70
N ASN A 336 -9.04 -5.93 -6.05
CA ASN A 336 -9.98 -4.93 -6.53
C ASN A 336 -9.27 -3.58 -6.69
N ALA A 337 -9.35 -2.98 -7.87
CA ALA A 337 -8.81 -1.65 -8.19
C ALA A 337 -7.30 -1.48 -7.89
N THR A 338 -6.52 -2.56 -7.76
CA THR A 338 -5.10 -2.47 -7.35
C THR A 338 -4.31 -1.44 -8.17
N PHE A 339 -4.48 -1.41 -9.50
CA PHE A 339 -3.80 -0.48 -10.41
C PHE A 339 -4.76 0.50 -11.09
N SER A 340 -6.00 0.61 -10.62
CA SER A 340 -7.02 1.46 -11.22
C SER A 340 -6.51 2.90 -11.40
N GLY A 341 -6.58 3.45 -12.63
CA GLY A 341 -6.13 4.82 -12.91
C GLY A 341 -4.62 5.02 -12.98
N CYS A 342 -3.81 3.95 -12.96
CA CYS A 342 -2.37 4.05 -13.18
C CYS A 342 -2.05 4.20 -14.68
N SER A 343 -2.47 5.31 -15.27
CA SER A 343 -2.39 5.55 -16.72
C SER A 343 -0.96 5.70 -17.25
N GLY A 344 0.02 5.99 -16.38
CA GLY A 344 1.44 6.10 -16.73
C GLY A 344 2.19 4.77 -16.77
N LEU A 345 1.64 3.68 -16.20
CA LEU A 345 2.23 2.34 -16.32
C LEU A 345 2.26 1.91 -17.79
N THR A 346 3.38 1.34 -18.23
CA THR A 346 3.65 0.94 -19.62
C THR A 346 4.02 -0.53 -19.71
N GLY A 347 4.25 -1.02 -20.93
CA GLY A 347 4.62 -2.42 -21.16
C GLY A 347 3.45 -3.38 -21.04
N ALA A 348 3.74 -4.66 -21.14
CA ALA A 348 2.73 -5.71 -21.09
C ALA A 348 2.35 -6.06 -19.63
N ILE A 349 1.12 -6.55 -19.45
CA ILE A 349 0.74 -7.23 -18.21
C ILE A 349 1.59 -8.51 -18.11
N PRO A 350 2.30 -8.73 -16.98
CA PRO A 350 3.14 -9.92 -16.86
C PRO A 350 2.34 -11.22 -16.85
N ASN A 351 2.92 -12.27 -17.42
CA ASN A 351 2.39 -13.63 -17.30
C ASN A 351 2.30 -14.03 -15.82
N ALA A 352 1.25 -14.75 -15.45
CA ALA A 352 1.04 -15.27 -14.10
C ALA A 352 1.21 -14.21 -12.97
N LEU A 353 0.90 -12.93 -13.25
CA LEU A 353 1.08 -11.81 -12.30
C LEU A 353 0.45 -12.08 -10.93
N PHE A 354 -0.72 -12.70 -10.90
CA PHE A 354 -1.51 -12.86 -9.67
C PHE A 354 -1.17 -14.12 -8.86
N GLY A 355 -0.07 -14.76 -9.14
CA GLY A 355 0.33 -15.95 -8.41
C GLY A 355 -0.47 -17.20 -8.79
N ARG A 356 -0.42 -18.20 -7.94
CA ARG A 356 -1.08 -19.50 -8.17
C ARG A 356 -2.26 -19.66 -7.23
N PHE A 357 -3.45 -19.48 -7.77
CA PHE A 357 -4.67 -19.72 -7.01
C PHE A 357 -5.10 -21.19 -7.12
N ASP A 358 -5.89 -21.62 -6.15
CA ASP A 358 -6.49 -22.95 -6.07
C ASP A 358 -7.92 -22.80 -5.55
N GLY A 359 -8.88 -22.73 -6.48
CA GLY A 359 -10.29 -22.72 -6.13
C GLY A 359 -11.14 -21.63 -6.77
N ALA A 360 -12.38 -21.57 -6.30
CA ALA A 360 -13.42 -20.72 -6.85
C ALA A 360 -13.16 -19.23 -6.61
N PRO A 361 -13.45 -18.38 -7.61
CA PRO A 361 -13.32 -16.94 -7.48
C PRO A 361 -14.23 -16.39 -6.38
N GLN A 362 -13.87 -15.23 -5.89
CA GLN A 362 -14.63 -14.49 -4.89
C GLN A 362 -15.16 -13.17 -5.45
N GLU A 363 -16.18 -12.62 -4.79
CA GLU A 363 -16.80 -11.36 -5.21
C GLU A 363 -15.77 -10.24 -5.36
N LEU A 364 -15.85 -9.51 -6.51
CA LEU A 364 -14.98 -8.40 -6.86
C LEU A 364 -13.47 -8.72 -6.81
N MET A 365 -13.08 -9.98 -6.91
CA MET A 365 -11.69 -10.40 -6.74
C MET A 365 -10.73 -9.61 -7.64
N PHE A 366 -11.10 -9.40 -8.92
CA PHE A 366 -10.37 -8.61 -9.90
C PHE A 366 -11.15 -7.39 -10.40
N GLY A 367 -12.17 -6.96 -9.66
CA GLY A 367 -12.98 -5.81 -10.05
C GLY A 367 -12.08 -4.57 -10.27
N ASN A 368 -12.20 -3.90 -11.43
CA ASN A 368 -11.47 -2.68 -11.78
C ASN A 368 -9.94 -2.75 -11.62
N THR A 369 -9.33 -3.94 -11.58
CA THR A 369 -7.88 -4.10 -11.27
C THR A 369 -7.00 -3.22 -12.15
N PHE A 370 -7.27 -3.15 -13.47
CA PHE A 370 -6.54 -2.34 -14.44
C PHE A 370 -7.41 -1.22 -15.05
N PHE A 371 -8.51 -0.86 -14.41
CA PHE A 371 -9.38 0.21 -14.90
C PHE A 371 -8.59 1.46 -15.27
N SER A 372 -8.76 1.99 -16.51
CA SER A 372 -8.06 3.18 -17.01
C SER A 372 -6.52 3.11 -17.00
N CYS A 373 -5.93 1.93 -17.06
CA CYS A 373 -4.49 1.76 -17.30
C CYS A 373 -4.19 1.88 -18.80
N SER A 374 -4.41 3.07 -19.39
CA SER A 374 -4.33 3.30 -20.83
C SER A 374 -2.92 3.19 -21.42
N GLY A 375 -1.88 3.28 -20.58
CA GLY A 375 -0.48 3.13 -20.99
C GLY A 375 -0.01 1.67 -21.13
N LEU A 376 -0.74 0.70 -20.56
CA LEU A 376 -0.42 -0.72 -20.72
C LEU A 376 -0.56 -1.14 -22.18
N THR A 377 0.37 -1.96 -22.68
CA THR A 377 0.46 -2.38 -24.08
C THR A 377 0.57 -3.90 -24.20
N GLY A 378 0.59 -4.42 -25.44
CA GLY A 378 0.68 -5.85 -25.70
C GLY A 378 -0.63 -6.59 -25.43
N SER A 379 -0.59 -7.92 -25.50
CA SER A 379 -1.75 -8.78 -25.31
C SER A 379 -2.02 -9.06 -23.83
N ILE A 380 -3.28 -9.36 -23.51
CA ILE A 380 -3.64 -9.90 -22.20
C ILE A 380 -3.12 -11.35 -22.13
N PRO A 381 -2.29 -11.70 -21.12
CA PRO A 381 -1.74 -13.06 -21.02
C PRO A 381 -2.82 -14.11 -20.82
N ALA A 382 -2.70 -15.24 -21.53
CA ALA A 382 -3.64 -16.35 -21.43
C ALA A 382 -3.65 -17.00 -20.02
N ASP A 383 -2.53 -16.93 -19.33
CA ASP A 383 -2.30 -17.53 -18.01
C ASP A 383 -2.56 -16.57 -16.83
N LEU A 384 -3.07 -15.36 -17.12
CA LEU A 384 -3.23 -14.30 -16.11
C LEU A 384 -4.11 -14.74 -14.91
N PHE A 385 -5.13 -15.57 -15.18
CA PHE A 385 -6.08 -16.04 -14.16
C PHE A 385 -5.98 -17.56 -13.92
N THR A 386 -4.82 -18.16 -14.22
CA THR A 386 -4.59 -19.60 -14.02
C THR A 386 -4.82 -20.02 -12.58
N GLY A 387 -5.53 -21.14 -12.38
CA GLY A 387 -5.86 -21.67 -11.06
C GLY A 387 -7.16 -21.13 -10.47
N ILE A 388 -7.77 -20.13 -11.09
CA ILE A 388 -9.16 -19.75 -10.76
C ILE A 388 -10.07 -20.76 -11.44
N THR A 389 -10.81 -21.55 -10.65
CA THR A 389 -11.62 -22.67 -11.16
C THR A 389 -13.00 -22.72 -10.52
N GLY A 390 -13.96 -23.30 -11.24
CA GLY A 390 -15.31 -23.54 -10.73
C GLY A 390 -16.27 -22.38 -10.88
N GLN A 391 -17.28 -22.34 -10.03
CA GLN A 391 -18.43 -21.44 -10.12
C GLN A 391 -18.01 -19.95 -10.12
N PRO A 392 -18.44 -19.15 -11.12
CA PRO A 392 -18.21 -17.70 -11.12
C PRO A 392 -18.74 -16.99 -9.88
N ALA A 393 -18.07 -15.93 -9.47
CA ALA A 393 -18.53 -15.06 -8.37
C ALA A 393 -19.09 -13.73 -8.89
N LYS A 394 -20.00 -13.13 -8.12
CA LYS A 394 -20.62 -11.85 -8.43
C LYS A 394 -19.55 -10.77 -8.64
N ARG A 395 -19.66 -10.02 -9.77
CA ARG A 395 -18.79 -8.87 -10.10
C ARG A 395 -17.29 -9.21 -10.15
N MET A 396 -16.89 -10.50 -10.28
CA MET A 396 -15.50 -10.92 -10.13
C MET A 396 -14.54 -10.25 -11.11
N PHE A 397 -14.97 -9.97 -12.35
CA PHE A 397 -14.20 -9.27 -13.39
C PHE A 397 -14.82 -7.94 -13.81
N GLU A 398 -15.69 -7.34 -12.98
CA GLU A 398 -16.29 -6.05 -13.27
C GLU A 398 -15.22 -5.00 -13.58
N GLY A 399 -15.24 -4.45 -14.80
CA GLY A 399 -14.35 -3.37 -15.22
C GLY A 399 -12.85 -3.71 -15.20
N THR A 400 -12.46 -4.98 -15.12
CA THR A 400 -11.05 -5.39 -14.91
C THR A 400 -10.08 -4.69 -15.87
N PHE A 401 -10.41 -4.60 -17.16
CA PHE A 401 -9.59 -3.93 -18.20
C PHE A 401 -10.30 -2.71 -18.81
N ASN A 402 -11.33 -2.19 -18.16
CA ASN A 402 -12.12 -1.09 -18.70
C ASN A 402 -11.23 0.13 -18.97
N VAL A 403 -11.32 0.68 -20.22
CA VAL A 403 -10.52 1.81 -20.74
C VAL A 403 -9.00 1.53 -20.80
N CYS A 404 -8.59 0.27 -20.92
CA CYS A 404 -7.19 -0.06 -21.23
C CYS A 404 -6.96 0.02 -22.76
N SER A 405 -7.00 1.22 -23.31
CA SER A 405 -6.97 1.45 -24.77
C SER A 405 -5.64 1.07 -25.44
N GLY A 406 -4.55 0.97 -24.68
CA GLY A 406 -3.23 0.56 -25.17
C GLY A 406 -3.04 -0.95 -25.32
N LEU A 407 -3.89 -1.78 -24.69
CA LEU A 407 -3.85 -3.24 -24.85
C LEU A 407 -4.21 -3.62 -26.28
N THR A 408 -3.48 -4.58 -26.85
CA THR A 408 -3.58 -4.97 -28.29
C THR A 408 -3.64 -6.49 -28.45
N GLY A 409 -3.82 -6.96 -29.70
CA GLY A 409 -3.86 -8.38 -30.01
C GLY A 409 -5.20 -9.04 -29.70
N ALA A 410 -5.28 -10.34 -29.95
CA ALA A 410 -6.47 -11.15 -29.75
C ALA A 410 -6.54 -11.67 -28.30
N LEU A 411 -7.75 -11.91 -27.81
CA LEU A 411 -7.97 -12.62 -26.55
C LEU A 411 -7.72 -14.12 -26.74
N SER A 412 -7.15 -14.77 -25.73
CA SER A 412 -6.99 -16.22 -25.72
C SER A 412 -8.27 -16.92 -25.23
N ALA A 413 -8.59 -18.06 -25.82
CA ALA A 413 -9.64 -18.95 -25.31
C ALA A 413 -9.38 -19.42 -23.87
N ASP A 414 -8.09 -19.51 -23.49
CA ASP A 414 -7.69 -20.01 -22.18
C ASP A 414 -7.83 -18.98 -21.04
N LEU A 415 -8.11 -17.71 -21.38
CA LEU A 415 -8.12 -16.64 -20.38
C LEU A 415 -9.05 -16.90 -19.18
N PHE A 416 -10.21 -17.52 -19.44
CA PHE A 416 -11.21 -17.87 -18.41
C PHE A 416 -11.53 -19.36 -18.39
N ALA A 417 -10.67 -20.22 -18.97
CA ALA A 417 -10.93 -21.65 -19.15
C ALA A 417 -11.18 -22.42 -17.83
N GLY A 418 -10.74 -21.90 -16.70
CA GLY A 418 -10.99 -22.53 -15.39
C GLY A 418 -12.39 -22.30 -14.82
N LEU A 419 -13.15 -21.35 -15.36
CA LEU A 419 -14.50 -21.06 -14.87
C LEU A 419 -15.48 -22.11 -15.39
N ASP A 420 -16.27 -22.66 -14.48
CA ASP A 420 -17.28 -23.70 -14.78
C ASP A 420 -18.50 -23.51 -13.88
N GLY A 421 -19.66 -23.24 -14.49
CA GLY A 421 -20.89 -23.08 -13.72
C GLY A 421 -21.87 -22.08 -14.30
N VAL A 422 -22.88 -21.74 -13.50
CA VAL A 422 -23.95 -20.85 -13.95
C VAL A 422 -23.54 -19.38 -13.91
N PRO A 423 -24.05 -18.56 -14.86
CA PRO A 423 -23.83 -17.12 -14.85
C PRO A 423 -24.27 -16.47 -13.53
N VAL A 424 -23.54 -15.44 -13.10
CA VAL A 424 -23.90 -14.64 -11.93
C VAL A 424 -23.93 -13.15 -12.27
N GLU A 425 -24.61 -12.37 -11.43
CA GLU A 425 -24.80 -10.93 -11.62
C GLU A 425 -23.46 -10.21 -11.83
N LYS A 426 -23.37 -9.43 -12.93
CA LYS A 426 -22.24 -8.56 -13.26
C LYS A 426 -20.87 -9.23 -13.38
N MET A 427 -20.81 -10.54 -13.59
CA MET A 427 -19.52 -11.27 -13.60
C MET A 427 -18.50 -10.67 -14.59
N PHE A 428 -18.93 -10.21 -15.77
CA PHE A 428 -18.11 -9.57 -16.81
C PHE A 428 -18.58 -8.15 -17.17
N TYR A 429 -19.24 -7.46 -16.27
CA TYR A 429 -19.72 -6.10 -16.44
C TYR A 429 -18.57 -5.15 -16.81
N ASN A 430 -18.62 -4.50 -17.98
CA ASN A 430 -17.58 -3.61 -18.50
C ASN A 430 -16.17 -4.21 -18.59
N THR A 431 -15.96 -5.51 -18.56
CA THR A 431 -14.63 -6.12 -18.39
C THR A 431 -13.61 -5.59 -19.40
N PHE A 432 -13.95 -5.48 -20.68
CA PHE A 432 -13.08 -4.98 -21.74
C PHE A 432 -13.60 -3.67 -22.38
N ALA A 433 -14.55 -3.00 -21.75
CA ALA A 433 -15.13 -1.78 -22.31
C ALA A 433 -14.05 -0.73 -22.59
N GLY A 434 -14.04 -0.16 -23.81
CA GLY A 434 -13.05 0.84 -24.19
C GLY A 434 -11.64 0.32 -24.48
N CYS A 435 -11.44 -0.99 -24.55
CA CYS A 435 -10.18 -1.59 -25.00
C CYS A 435 -10.07 -1.50 -26.53
N SER A 436 -9.97 -0.28 -27.07
CA SER A 436 -10.00 0.00 -28.50
C SER A 436 -8.80 -0.56 -29.29
N GLY A 437 -7.74 -1.01 -28.59
CA GLY A 437 -6.59 -1.66 -29.19
C GLY A 437 -6.74 -3.17 -29.39
N LEU A 438 -7.64 -3.85 -28.66
CA LEU A 438 -7.92 -5.27 -28.83
C LEU A 438 -8.44 -5.56 -30.25
N SER A 439 -7.93 -6.61 -30.86
CA SER A 439 -8.17 -6.91 -32.27
C SER A 439 -8.35 -8.41 -32.55
N GLY A 440 -8.70 -8.75 -33.75
CA GLY A 440 -8.92 -10.14 -34.16
C GLY A 440 -10.32 -10.65 -33.80
N VAL A 441 -10.49 -11.95 -33.88
CA VAL A 441 -11.76 -12.64 -33.64
C VAL A 441 -11.83 -13.05 -32.15
N LEU A 442 -13.00 -12.91 -31.54
CA LEU A 442 -13.24 -13.49 -30.22
C LEU A 442 -13.26 -15.02 -30.35
N PRO A 443 -12.37 -15.73 -29.64
CA PRO A 443 -12.16 -17.14 -29.85
C PRO A 443 -13.30 -18.00 -29.27
N ALA A 444 -13.62 -19.07 -29.95
CA ALA A 444 -14.47 -20.12 -29.41
C ALA A 444 -13.92 -20.56 -28.01
N GLY A 445 -14.81 -20.74 -27.09
CA GLY A 445 -14.41 -21.21 -25.75
C GLY A 445 -14.06 -20.12 -24.73
N LEU A 446 -13.96 -18.84 -25.11
CA LEU A 446 -13.58 -17.76 -24.17
C LEU A 446 -14.43 -17.80 -22.87
N PHE A 447 -15.73 -18.05 -22.96
CA PHE A 447 -16.64 -18.19 -21.82
C PHE A 447 -17.38 -19.54 -21.82
N ALA A 448 -16.86 -20.57 -22.52
CA ALA A 448 -17.59 -21.80 -22.77
C ALA A 448 -17.95 -22.59 -21.50
N GLY A 449 -17.16 -22.50 -20.45
CA GLY A 449 -17.46 -23.14 -19.15
C GLY A 449 -18.61 -22.49 -18.39
N ILE A 450 -19.09 -21.32 -18.85
CA ILE A 450 -20.19 -20.59 -18.20
C ILE A 450 -21.48 -20.92 -18.93
N SER A 451 -22.31 -21.77 -18.35
CA SER A 451 -23.54 -22.28 -18.96
C SER A 451 -24.70 -22.33 -17.96
N GLY A 452 -25.93 -22.38 -18.49
CA GLY A 452 -27.14 -22.43 -17.68
C GLY A 452 -27.92 -21.12 -17.68
N ASP A 453 -28.68 -20.87 -16.61
CA ASP A 453 -29.61 -19.73 -16.56
C ASP A 453 -28.89 -18.39 -16.55
N ALA A 454 -29.34 -17.49 -17.44
CA ALA A 454 -28.80 -16.14 -17.55
C ALA A 454 -28.93 -15.33 -16.25
N ALA A 455 -27.98 -14.41 -16.03
CA ALA A 455 -27.97 -13.55 -14.85
C ALA A 455 -28.04 -12.04 -15.20
N PRO A 456 -28.54 -11.18 -14.32
CA PRO A 456 -28.61 -9.74 -14.55
C PRO A 456 -27.23 -9.15 -14.85
N GLN A 457 -27.16 -8.31 -15.89
CA GLN A 457 -25.96 -7.56 -16.28
C GLN A 457 -24.69 -8.40 -16.48
N MET A 458 -24.80 -9.73 -16.69
CA MET A 458 -23.67 -10.65 -16.75
C MET A 458 -22.61 -10.26 -17.77
N PHE A 459 -23.04 -9.74 -18.96
CA PHE A 459 -22.18 -9.27 -20.05
C PHE A 459 -22.47 -7.81 -20.46
N TYR A 460 -23.02 -7.00 -19.56
CA TYR A 460 -23.29 -5.59 -19.82
C TYR A 460 -22.02 -4.86 -20.26
N ARG A 461 -22.03 -4.28 -21.48
CA ARG A 461 -20.91 -3.54 -22.06
C ARG A 461 -19.57 -4.29 -22.05
N THR A 462 -19.56 -5.61 -22.04
CA THR A 462 -18.31 -6.38 -21.88
C THR A 462 -17.27 -5.99 -22.95
N PHE A 463 -17.67 -5.81 -24.20
CA PHE A 463 -16.82 -5.40 -25.32
C PHE A 463 -17.24 -4.04 -25.92
N TYR A 464 -17.84 -3.17 -25.12
CA TYR A 464 -18.24 -1.83 -25.54
C TYR A 464 -17.05 -1.07 -26.12
N ASN A 465 -17.18 -0.56 -27.38
CA ASN A 465 -16.14 0.24 -28.05
C ASN A 465 -14.76 -0.48 -28.15
N CYS A 466 -14.75 -1.79 -28.37
CA CYS A 466 -13.57 -2.56 -28.78
C CYS A 466 -13.48 -2.54 -30.33
N SER A 467 -13.27 -1.36 -30.89
CA SER A 467 -13.52 -1.02 -32.29
C SER A 467 -12.66 -1.77 -33.33
N LYS A 468 -11.65 -2.54 -32.92
CA LYS A 468 -10.79 -3.36 -33.79
C LYS A 468 -11.10 -4.86 -33.73
N LEU A 469 -12.09 -5.30 -32.96
CA LEU A 469 -12.56 -6.69 -33.02
C LEU A 469 -13.20 -6.94 -34.37
N THR A 470 -12.85 -8.06 -35.03
CA THR A 470 -13.22 -8.35 -36.39
C THR A 470 -14.28 -9.44 -36.57
N GLY A 471 -14.53 -10.22 -35.52
CA GLY A 471 -15.52 -11.31 -35.59
C GLY A 471 -15.76 -11.97 -34.24
N ILE A 472 -16.73 -12.88 -34.23
CA ILE A 472 -17.14 -13.64 -33.03
C ILE A 472 -17.26 -15.10 -33.50
N GLU A 473 -16.43 -16.01 -32.94
CA GLU A 473 -16.53 -17.43 -33.26
C GLU A 473 -17.76 -18.06 -32.60
N ASP A 474 -18.32 -19.08 -33.25
CA ASP A 474 -19.35 -19.90 -32.60
C ASP A 474 -18.77 -20.61 -31.37
N GLY A 475 -19.50 -20.60 -30.24
CA GLY A 475 -19.03 -21.18 -29.01
C GLY A 475 -18.21 -20.24 -28.12
N VAL A 476 -18.15 -18.94 -28.41
CA VAL A 476 -17.57 -17.91 -27.48
C VAL A 476 -18.25 -17.97 -26.11
N PHE A 477 -19.56 -18.06 -26.12
CA PHE A 477 -20.37 -18.25 -24.88
C PHE A 477 -20.80 -19.71 -24.77
N GLY A 478 -20.86 -20.20 -23.53
CA GLY A 478 -21.45 -21.49 -23.24
C GLY A 478 -22.96 -21.54 -23.52
N GLU A 479 -23.58 -22.67 -23.25
CA GLU A 479 -25.03 -22.82 -23.47
C GLU A 479 -25.81 -22.03 -22.42
N LEU A 480 -26.34 -20.90 -22.83
CA LEU A 480 -27.16 -20.03 -21.99
C LEU A 480 -28.64 -20.41 -22.13
N THR A 481 -29.31 -20.52 -20.99
CA THR A 481 -30.71 -20.92 -20.86
C THR A 481 -31.52 -19.97 -19.97
N GLY A 482 -32.75 -20.39 -19.63
CA GLY A 482 -33.60 -19.66 -18.71
C GLY A 482 -34.29 -18.44 -19.32
N THR A 483 -34.81 -17.60 -18.46
CA THR A 483 -35.51 -16.37 -18.84
C THR A 483 -34.54 -15.21 -19.01
N VAL A 484 -34.93 -14.25 -19.88
CA VAL A 484 -34.17 -13.01 -20.03
C VAL A 484 -34.01 -12.27 -18.71
N GLN A 485 -32.81 -11.73 -18.47
CA GLN A 485 -32.49 -11.01 -17.25
C GLN A 485 -32.15 -9.55 -17.56
N ASN A 486 -32.37 -8.67 -16.57
CA ASN A 486 -32.18 -7.23 -16.74
C ASN A 486 -30.77 -6.91 -17.28
N GLN A 487 -30.72 -6.20 -18.39
CA GLN A 487 -29.48 -5.71 -19.06
C GLN A 487 -28.40 -6.76 -19.29
N MET A 488 -28.75 -8.05 -19.42
CA MET A 488 -27.77 -9.15 -19.47
C MET A 488 -26.77 -9.01 -20.62
N PHE A 489 -27.15 -8.44 -21.77
CA PHE A 489 -26.30 -8.18 -22.94
C PHE A 489 -26.40 -6.74 -23.46
N THR A 490 -26.92 -5.80 -22.67
CA THR A 490 -27.07 -4.40 -23.09
C THR A 490 -25.70 -3.83 -23.50
N GLU A 491 -25.63 -3.26 -24.70
CA GLU A 491 -24.46 -2.63 -25.30
C GLU A 491 -23.18 -3.50 -25.30
N THR A 492 -23.29 -4.82 -25.25
CA THR A 492 -22.14 -5.74 -25.16
C THR A 492 -21.11 -5.48 -26.28
N PHE A 493 -21.56 -5.28 -27.51
CA PHE A 493 -20.71 -5.01 -28.70
C PHE A 493 -20.91 -3.60 -29.28
N TYR A 494 -21.49 -2.69 -28.53
CA TYR A 494 -21.76 -1.33 -28.98
C TYR A 494 -20.49 -0.67 -29.55
N ARG A 495 -20.56 -0.12 -30.80
CA ARG A 495 -19.43 0.55 -31.48
C ARG A 495 -18.24 -0.34 -31.84
N ASN A 496 -18.46 -1.60 -32.16
CA ASN A 496 -17.42 -2.49 -32.69
C ASN A 496 -17.47 -2.50 -34.22
N TYR A 497 -17.23 -1.36 -34.84
CA TYR A 497 -17.44 -1.09 -36.29
C TYR A 497 -16.69 -2.03 -37.24
N ALA A 498 -15.67 -2.76 -36.76
CA ALA A 498 -14.93 -3.72 -37.59
C ALA A 498 -15.51 -5.14 -37.55
N LEU A 499 -16.56 -5.39 -36.74
CA LEU A 499 -17.18 -6.72 -36.66
C LEU A 499 -17.81 -7.15 -38.00
N THR A 500 -17.47 -8.36 -38.41
CA THR A 500 -17.99 -9.06 -39.59
C THR A 500 -18.35 -10.50 -39.20
N GLY A 501 -18.93 -11.26 -40.16
CA GLY A 501 -19.37 -12.62 -39.88
C GLY A 501 -20.68 -12.66 -39.10
N ASP A 502 -20.96 -13.75 -38.43
CA ASP A 502 -22.22 -13.95 -37.72
C ASP A 502 -22.25 -13.23 -36.37
N SER A 503 -23.44 -12.82 -35.95
CA SER A 503 -23.66 -12.38 -34.57
C SER A 503 -23.55 -13.54 -33.56
N VAL A 504 -23.61 -13.22 -32.26
CA VAL A 504 -23.42 -14.22 -31.20
C VAL A 504 -24.40 -15.38 -31.29
N LYS A 505 -23.83 -16.58 -31.15
CA LYS A 505 -24.55 -17.83 -30.96
C LYS A 505 -24.27 -18.43 -29.56
N SER A 506 -25.23 -19.22 -29.08
CA SER A 506 -25.10 -20.03 -27.86
C SER A 506 -25.77 -21.37 -28.13
N GLY A 507 -25.07 -22.49 -27.94
CA GLY A 507 -25.56 -23.82 -28.30
C GLY A 507 -25.91 -23.95 -29.80
N GLY A 508 -25.18 -23.26 -30.69
CA GLY A 508 -25.39 -23.26 -32.14
C GLY A 508 -26.58 -22.45 -32.63
N LYS A 509 -27.33 -21.75 -31.75
CA LYS A 509 -28.44 -20.87 -32.08
C LYS A 509 -28.09 -19.41 -31.88
N TYR A 510 -28.56 -18.55 -32.75
CA TYR A 510 -28.43 -17.11 -32.51
C TYR A 510 -29.18 -16.68 -31.27
N LEU A 511 -28.67 -15.70 -30.51
CA LEU A 511 -29.33 -15.24 -29.30
C LEU A 511 -30.78 -14.77 -29.52
N TYR A 512 -31.08 -14.18 -30.70
CA TYR A 512 -32.44 -13.76 -31.05
C TYR A 512 -33.40 -14.93 -31.38
N GLU A 513 -32.86 -16.13 -31.63
CA GLU A 513 -33.65 -17.36 -31.74
C GLU A 513 -33.96 -17.98 -30.39
N ILE A 514 -33.04 -17.80 -29.41
CA ILE A 514 -33.21 -18.28 -28.03
C ILE A 514 -34.21 -17.39 -27.31
N TRP A 515 -34.10 -16.08 -27.48
CA TRP A 515 -34.95 -15.08 -26.83
C TRP A 515 -35.63 -14.13 -27.83
N PRO A 516 -36.58 -14.61 -28.64
CA PRO A 516 -37.17 -13.82 -29.73
C PRO A 516 -37.95 -12.60 -29.24
N ASP A 517 -38.53 -12.67 -28.03
CA ASP A 517 -39.34 -11.61 -27.43
C ASP A 517 -38.53 -10.66 -26.53
N ALA A 518 -37.20 -10.76 -26.54
CA ALA A 518 -36.36 -9.94 -25.68
C ALA A 518 -36.42 -8.45 -26.05
N THR A 519 -36.74 -7.62 -25.07
CA THR A 519 -36.93 -6.17 -25.23
C THR A 519 -35.61 -5.39 -25.04
N LYS A 520 -35.66 -4.07 -25.29
CA LYS A 520 -34.54 -3.15 -25.11
C LYS A 520 -33.90 -3.23 -23.73
N ASN A 521 -34.69 -3.56 -22.69
CA ASN A 521 -34.18 -3.65 -21.31
C ASN A 521 -33.19 -4.82 -21.08
N TYR A 522 -33.09 -5.75 -22.03
CA TYR A 522 -32.24 -6.95 -21.91
C TYR A 522 -31.03 -6.91 -22.85
N PHE A 523 -31.23 -6.40 -24.09
CA PHE A 523 -30.26 -6.39 -25.19
C PHE A 523 -30.08 -5.02 -25.85
N GLY A 524 -30.61 -3.94 -25.27
CA GLY A 524 -30.66 -2.62 -25.89
C GLY A 524 -29.30 -2.18 -26.43
N GLY A 525 -29.22 -1.89 -27.74
CA GLY A 525 -28.00 -1.45 -28.40
C GLY A 525 -26.84 -2.45 -28.39
N MET A 526 -27.11 -3.75 -28.20
CA MET A 526 -26.07 -4.80 -28.16
C MET A 526 -25.10 -4.71 -29.32
N TYR A 527 -25.58 -4.46 -30.52
CA TYR A 527 -24.80 -4.36 -31.76
C TYR A 527 -24.87 -2.97 -32.41
N SER A 528 -25.22 -1.93 -31.68
CA SER A 528 -25.38 -0.60 -32.24
C SER A 528 -24.08 -0.08 -32.90
N GLY A 529 -24.14 0.11 -34.21
CA GLY A 529 -23.00 0.49 -35.03
C GLY A 529 -22.29 -0.65 -35.77
N ASP A 530 -22.64 -1.92 -35.49
CA ASP A 530 -21.91 -3.11 -35.99
C ASP A 530 -22.55 -3.66 -37.28
N THR A 531 -22.74 -2.81 -38.27
CA THR A 531 -23.49 -3.10 -39.51
C THR A 531 -22.83 -4.12 -40.43
N GLY A 532 -21.61 -4.56 -40.15
CA GLY A 532 -20.85 -5.55 -40.90
C GLY A 532 -21.25 -7.01 -40.66
N LEU A 533 -22.14 -7.28 -39.69
CA LEU A 533 -22.58 -8.64 -39.35
C LEU A 533 -23.39 -9.25 -40.51
N SER A 534 -23.12 -10.51 -40.86
CA SER A 534 -23.73 -11.22 -41.98
C SER A 534 -25.23 -11.42 -41.81
N ASP A 535 -25.68 -11.61 -40.60
CA ASP A 535 -27.07 -11.78 -40.18
C ASP A 535 -27.75 -10.48 -39.71
N TRP A 536 -27.13 -9.31 -39.99
CA TRP A 536 -27.63 -7.99 -39.54
C TRP A 536 -29.12 -7.78 -39.82
N ALA A 537 -29.61 -8.23 -41.00
CA ALA A 537 -31.02 -8.07 -41.36
C ALA A 537 -31.96 -8.80 -40.37
N ASN A 538 -31.54 -9.90 -39.80
CA ASN A 538 -32.32 -10.76 -38.90
C ASN A 538 -32.27 -10.32 -37.45
N ILE A 539 -31.26 -9.55 -37.06
CA ILE A 539 -31.13 -9.05 -35.67
C ILE A 539 -32.31 -8.11 -35.36
N PRO A 540 -33.00 -8.30 -34.20
CA PRO A 540 -34.10 -7.41 -33.82
C PRO A 540 -33.66 -5.94 -33.71
N SER A 541 -34.55 -5.02 -34.16
CA SER A 541 -34.22 -3.58 -34.18
C SER A 541 -33.88 -3.00 -32.80
N VAL A 542 -34.41 -3.58 -31.75
CA VAL A 542 -34.15 -3.14 -30.33
C VAL A 542 -32.75 -3.53 -29.85
N TRP A 543 -32.04 -4.41 -30.57
CA TRP A 543 -30.67 -4.85 -30.26
C TRP A 543 -29.62 -4.06 -31.07
N LYS A 544 -30.08 -3.33 -32.09
CA LYS A 544 -29.24 -2.50 -32.99
C LYS A 544 -28.99 -1.07 -32.43
#